data_69559ae849b6264ac2c8bbb41e0a824d
#
_entry.id   69559ae849b6264ac2c8bbb41e0a824d
#
_cell.length_a   1.000
_cell.length_b   1.000
_cell.length_c   1.000
_cell.angle_alpha   90.00
_cell.angle_beta   90.00
_cell.angle_gamma   90.00
#
_symmetry.space_group_name_H-M   'P 1'
#
loop_
_entity.id
_entity.type
_entity.pdbx_description
1 polymer ?
#
loop_
_entity_poly.entity_id
_entity_poly.type
_entity_poly.pdbx_seq_one_letter_code
_entity_poly.pdbx_strand_id
1 'polypeptide(L)'
;MCGIIGINSNKEVTSTILNSLRKLEYRGYDSAGIATLNSGYIQEVKCEGRVDNLEKNIIKNKLLGNLGIGHVRWATHGIPSTLNAHPHSSDNVSVVHNGIIENSTLLKKFLVKKGHRFKSVSYTHLTLPTSRS
;
A
#
# COMPACT_ATOMS: atom_id res chain seq x y z
N MET A 1 -11.28 -9.94 -3.52
CA MET A 1 -10.39 -9.59 -4.65
C MET A 1 -9.92 -8.15 -4.50
N CYS A 2 -8.63 -7.92 -4.59
CA CYS A 2 -8.05 -6.60 -4.38
C CYS A 2 -8.29 -5.65 -5.56
N GLY A 3 -8.20 -4.35 -5.31
CA GLY A 3 -8.30 -3.32 -6.33
C GLY A 3 -7.12 -2.36 -6.27
N ILE A 4 -6.66 -1.92 -7.43
CA ILE A 4 -5.52 -1.01 -7.59
C ILE A 4 -5.95 0.18 -8.44
N ILE A 5 -5.44 1.37 -8.09
CA ILE A 5 -5.55 2.59 -8.89
C ILE A 5 -4.21 3.31 -8.89
N GLY A 6 -3.81 3.85 -10.04
CA GLY A 6 -2.65 4.71 -10.15
C GLY A 6 -3.00 5.93 -10.98
N ILE A 7 -2.56 7.10 -10.56
CA ILE A 7 -2.84 8.37 -11.24
C ILE A 7 -1.59 9.23 -11.29
N ASN A 8 -1.29 9.74 -12.46
CA ASN A 8 -0.31 10.80 -12.67
C ASN A 8 -1.04 11.99 -13.31
N SER A 9 -1.03 13.13 -12.65
CA SER A 9 -1.81 14.30 -13.06
C SER A 9 -1.03 15.58 -12.79
N ASN A 10 -1.53 16.69 -13.28
CA ASN A 10 -1.04 18.02 -12.91
C ASN A 10 -1.83 18.65 -11.76
N LYS A 11 -2.76 17.89 -11.17
CA LYS A 11 -3.58 18.29 -10.02
C LYS A 11 -3.42 17.29 -8.88
N GLU A 12 -3.88 17.66 -7.69
CA GLU A 12 -3.94 16.77 -6.55
C GLU A 12 -4.76 15.52 -6.87
N VAL A 13 -4.22 14.34 -6.56
CA VAL A 13 -4.84 13.06 -6.94
C VAL A 13 -5.54 12.35 -5.79
N THR A 14 -5.33 12.77 -4.55
CA THR A 14 -5.81 12.04 -3.36
C THR A 14 -7.33 11.81 -3.39
N SER A 15 -8.12 12.85 -3.65
CA SER A 15 -9.59 12.72 -3.71
C SER A 15 -10.05 11.77 -4.80
N THR A 16 -9.42 11.84 -5.97
CA THR A 16 -9.76 10.97 -7.10
C THR A 16 -9.41 9.52 -6.78
N ILE A 17 -8.27 9.27 -6.14
CA ILE A 17 -7.88 7.93 -5.69
C ILE A 17 -8.87 7.40 -4.67
N LEU A 18 -9.25 8.20 -3.66
CA LEU A 18 -10.23 7.80 -2.66
C LEU A 18 -11.57 7.39 -3.29
N ASN A 19 -12.09 8.20 -4.21
CA ASN A 19 -13.33 7.91 -4.90
C ASN A 19 -13.23 6.64 -5.75
N SER A 20 -12.08 6.41 -6.37
CA SER A 20 -11.83 5.18 -7.14
C SER A 20 -11.76 3.96 -6.24
N LEU A 21 -11.12 4.06 -5.08
CA LEU A 21 -11.05 2.97 -4.11
C LEU A 21 -12.44 2.61 -3.57
N ARG A 22 -13.30 3.60 -3.31
CA ARG A 22 -14.69 3.35 -2.91
C ARG A 22 -15.44 2.52 -3.95
N LYS A 23 -15.23 2.80 -5.23
CA LYS A 23 -15.84 2.03 -6.32
C LYS A 23 -15.32 0.60 -6.38
N LEU A 24 -14.10 0.35 -5.90
CA LEU A 24 -13.50 -0.97 -5.90
C LEU A 24 -13.85 -1.79 -4.64
N GLU A 25 -14.40 -1.17 -3.59
CA GLU A 25 -14.76 -1.85 -2.36
C GLU A 25 -15.77 -3.01 -2.55
N TYR A 26 -16.61 -2.95 -3.58
CA TYR A 26 -17.58 -4.02 -3.83
C TYR A 26 -16.91 -5.39 -4.05
N ARG A 27 -15.63 -5.39 -4.41
CA ARG A 27 -14.84 -6.61 -4.65
C ARG A 27 -14.33 -7.22 -3.35
N GLY A 28 -14.49 -6.54 -2.24
CA GLY A 28 -14.02 -6.93 -0.92
C GLY A 28 -13.10 -5.88 -0.33
N TYR A 29 -13.05 -5.86 0.99
CA TYR A 29 -12.17 -4.95 1.73
C TYR A 29 -11.79 -5.55 3.08
N ASP A 30 -10.58 -5.31 3.53
CA ASP A 30 -10.15 -5.50 4.90
C ASP A 30 -9.19 -4.40 5.32
N SER A 31 -8.61 -3.74 4.34
CA SER A 31 -7.70 -2.62 4.56
C SER A 31 -7.55 -1.84 3.26
N ALA A 32 -7.05 -0.63 3.37
CA ALA A 32 -6.85 0.26 2.24
C ALA A 32 -5.66 1.18 2.48
N GLY A 33 -5.12 1.73 1.41
CA GLY A 33 -4.02 2.68 1.52
C GLY A 33 -3.80 3.48 0.26
N ILE A 34 -3.14 4.62 0.43
CA ILE A 34 -2.72 5.52 -0.64
C ILE A 34 -1.28 5.93 -0.36
N ALA A 35 -0.49 6.00 -1.43
CA ALA A 35 0.82 6.65 -1.40
C ALA A 35 0.87 7.70 -2.48
N THR A 36 1.43 8.86 -2.17
CA THR A 36 1.61 9.95 -3.13
C THR A 36 3.05 10.43 -3.12
N LEU A 37 3.48 10.98 -4.25
CA LEU A 37 4.76 11.68 -4.35
C LEU A 37 4.50 13.17 -4.28
N ASN A 38 5.10 13.82 -3.27
CA ASN A 38 5.00 15.25 -3.08
C ASN A 38 6.38 15.84 -2.78
N SER A 39 6.84 16.77 -3.62
CA SER A 39 8.13 17.46 -3.48
C SER A 39 9.31 16.49 -3.31
N GLY A 40 9.30 15.40 -4.07
CA GLY A 40 10.36 14.38 -4.03
C GLY A 40 10.25 13.37 -2.89
N TYR A 41 9.23 13.47 -2.06
CA TYR A 41 9.01 12.55 -0.93
C TYR A 41 7.76 11.72 -1.14
N ILE A 42 7.86 10.44 -0.79
CA ILE A 42 6.73 9.53 -0.76
C ILE A 42 6.02 9.69 0.58
N GLN A 43 4.72 9.97 0.52
CA GLN A 43 3.84 10.03 1.68
C GLN A 43 2.83 8.89 1.58
N GLU A 44 2.52 8.27 2.70
CA GLU A 44 1.68 7.08 2.74
C GLU A 44 0.69 7.17 3.89
N VAL A 45 -0.57 6.81 3.63
CA VAL A 45 -1.59 6.64 4.66
C VAL A 45 -2.28 5.30 4.41
N LYS A 46 -2.35 4.49 5.45
CA LYS A 46 -2.98 3.16 5.40
C LYS A 46 -3.89 2.97 6.60
N CYS A 47 -4.91 2.13 6.45
CA CYS A 47 -5.80 1.77 7.55
C CYS A 47 -6.40 0.40 7.37
N GLU A 48 -6.84 -0.19 8.49
CA GLU A 48 -7.76 -1.32 8.49
C GLU A 48 -9.16 -0.85 8.14
N GLY A 49 -9.96 -1.76 7.59
CA GLY A 49 -11.37 -1.54 7.33
C GLY A 49 -11.63 -0.83 6.02
N ARG A 50 -12.67 -0.05 6.01
CA ARG A 50 -13.19 0.60 4.80
C ARG A 50 -12.39 1.84 4.40
N VAL A 51 -12.57 2.22 3.14
CA VAL A 51 -11.99 3.44 2.58
C VAL A 51 -12.41 4.70 3.37
N ASP A 52 -13.59 4.69 3.98
CA ASP A 52 -14.01 5.80 4.85
C ASP A 52 -13.06 6.02 6.03
N ASN A 53 -12.50 4.95 6.60
CA ASN A 53 -11.49 5.06 7.65
C ASN A 53 -10.19 5.66 7.10
N LEU A 54 -9.82 5.29 5.89
CA LEU A 54 -8.68 5.87 5.20
C LEU A 54 -8.86 7.38 5.02
N GLU A 55 -10.03 7.82 4.58
CA GLU A 55 -10.34 9.24 4.41
C GLU A 55 -10.20 10.01 5.72
N LYS A 56 -10.70 9.46 6.84
CA LYS A 56 -10.53 10.09 8.17
C LYS A 56 -9.07 10.28 8.53
N ASN A 57 -8.23 9.29 8.24
CA ASN A 57 -6.80 9.37 8.51
C ASN A 57 -6.11 10.39 7.60
N ILE A 58 -6.54 10.52 6.36
CA ILE A 58 -6.02 11.49 5.40
C ILE A 58 -6.35 12.93 5.83
N ILE A 59 -7.56 13.16 6.31
CA ILE A 59 -7.95 14.48 6.84
C ILE A 59 -7.00 14.92 7.96
N LYS A 60 -6.59 13.99 8.83
CA LYS A 60 -5.64 14.28 9.91
C LYS A 60 -4.23 14.54 9.40
N ASN A 61 -3.79 13.80 8.39
CA ASN A 61 -2.37 13.77 8.00
C ASN A 61 -2.08 14.50 6.68
N LYS A 62 -3.04 15.15 6.07
CA LYS A 62 -2.93 15.89 4.79
C LYS A 62 -2.02 15.21 3.77
N LEU A 63 -2.58 14.29 3.01
CA LEU A 63 -1.87 13.61 1.95
C LEU A 63 -1.99 14.41 0.65
N LEU A 64 -0.89 14.98 0.18
CA LEU A 64 -0.83 15.82 -1.01
C LEU A 64 0.04 15.17 -2.08
N GLY A 65 -0.23 15.47 -3.33
CA GLY A 65 0.60 15.06 -4.45
C GLY A 65 -0.20 14.94 -5.73
N ASN A 66 0.50 14.94 -6.86
CA ASN A 66 -0.08 14.80 -8.19
C ASN A 66 0.28 13.49 -8.88
N LEU A 67 1.00 12.63 -8.19
CA LEU A 67 1.28 11.26 -8.57
C LEU A 67 0.96 10.37 -7.39
N GLY A 68 0.11 9.37 -7.59
CA GLY A 68 -0.28 8.52 -6.49
C GLY A 68 -0.74 7.14 -6.92
N ILE A 69 -0.69 6.22 -5.97
CA ILE A 69 -1.20 4.85 -6.10
C ILE A 69 -2.10 4.54 -4.91
N GLY A 70 -3.10 3.73 -5.14
CA GLY A 70 -4.03 3.31 -4.09
C GLY A 70 -4.38 1.84 -4.20
N HIS A 71 -4.83 1.28 -3.09
CA HIS A 71 -5.12 -0.14 -2.98
C HIS A 71 -6.23 -0.40 -1.99
N VAL A 72 -7.15 -1.29 -2.35
CA VAL A 72 -8.11 -1.90 -1.44
C VAL A 72 -7.75 -3.38 -1.37
N ARG A 73 -7.44 -3.84 -0.17
CA ARG A 73 -7.01 -5.22 0.07
C ARG A 73 -8.18 -6.10 0.48
N TRP A 74 -8.19 -7.32 -0.05
CA TRP A 74 -8.95 -8.43 0.49
C TRP A 74 -7.95 -9.51 0.88
N ALA A 75 -7.77 -9.75 2.16
CA ALA A 75 -6.72 -10.62 2.66
C ALA A 75 -6.93 -12.07 2.26
N THR A 76 -5.91 -12.65 1.63
CA THR A 76 -5.81 -14.10 1.43
C THR A 76 -4.71 -14.69 2.31
N HIS A 77 -3.72 -13.87 2.65
CA HIS A 77 -2.58 -14.23 3.48
C HIS A 77 -2.28 -13.08 4.45
N GLY A 78 -2.00 -13.42 5.68
CA GLY A 78 -1.78 -12.46 6.73
C GLY A 78 -3.09 -11.88 7.26
N ILE A 79 -3.08 -11.42 8.49
CA ILE A 79 -4.26 -10.83 9.13
C ILE A 79 -4.56 -9.44 8.54
N PRO A 80 -5.84 -9.04 8.49
CA PRO A 80 -6.17 -7.65 8.21
C PRO A 80 -5.51 -6.73 9.23
N SER A 81 -4.70 -5.80 8.76
CA SER A 81 -4.02 -4.84 9.63
C SER A 81 -3.51 -3.67 8.80
N THR A 82 -3.26 -2.55 9.45
CA THR A 82 -2.61 -1.40 8.82
C THR A 82 -1.22 -1.78 8.29
N LEU A 83 -0.49 -2.61 9.02
CA LEU A 83 0.86 -3.04 8.63
C LEU A 83 0.86 -3.87 7.34
N ASN A 84 -0.14 -4.72 7.15
CA ASN A 84 -0.26 -5.57 5.96
C ASN A 84 -1.00 -4.90 4.80
N ALA A 85 -1.58 -3.71 5.02
CA ALA A 85 -2.23 -2.95 3.96
C ALA A 85 -1.23 -2.49 2.91
N HIS A 86 -1.67 -2.39 1.65
CA HIS A 86 -0.90 -1.77 0.58
C HIS A 86 -1.24 -0.27 0.48
N PRO A 87 -0.35 0.57 -0.03
CA PRO A 87 0.97 0.27 -0.59
C PRO A 87 2.00 -0.17 0.44
N HIS A 88 3.05 -0.83 -0.01
CA HIS A 88 4.27 -1.05 0.76
C HIS A 88 5.35 -0.12 0.24
N SER A 89 5.99 0.59 1.15
CA SER A 89 6.98 1.60 0.79
C SER A 89 8.32 1.34 1.45
N SER A 90 9.36 1.65 0.73
CA SER A 90 10.74 1.82 1.20
C SER A 90 11.16 3.23 0.78
N ASP A 91 12.37 3.66 1.14
CA ASP A 91 12.80 5.07 1.03
C ASP A 91 12.38 5.79 -0.25
N ASN A 92 12.59 5.17 -1.40
CA ASN A 92 12.36 5.79 -2.70
C ASN A 92 11.34 5.04 -3.57
N VAL A 93 10.70 4.01 -3.02
CA VAL A 93 9.82 3.13 -3.78
C VAL A 93 8.55 2.87 -3.01
N SER A 94 7.42 2.95 -3.70
CA SER A 94 6.13 2.52 -3.15
C SER A 94 5.46 1.63 -4.18
N VAL A 95 4.93 0.50 -3.75
CA VAL A 95 4.32 -0.48 -4.64
C VAL A 95 2.98 -0.97 -4.11
N VAL A 96 2.10 -1.30 -5.05
CA VAL A 96 0.89 -2.06 -4.80
C VAL A 96 0.94 -3.32 -5.66
N HIS A 97 0.39 -4.41 -5.16
CA HIS A 97 0.44 -5.69 -5.85
C HIS A 97 -0.81 -6.52 -5.56
N ASN A 98 -1.41 -7.03 -6.61
CA ASN A 98 -2.50 -7.99 -6.52
C ASN A 98 -1.98 -9.33 -7.04
N GLY A 99 -1.75 -10.27 -6.12
CA GLY A 99 -1.25 -11.59 -6.50
C GLY A 99 -0.34 -12.20 -5.45
N ILE A 100 0.32 -13.26 -5.83
CA ILE A 100 1.21 -14.04 -4.98
C ILE A 100 2.57 -14.17 -5.67
N ILE A 101 3.63 -13.96 -4.90
CA ILE A 101 4.99 -14.22 -5.35
C ILE A 101 5.33 -15.66 -4.95
N GLU A 102 5.37 -16.56 -5.92
CA GLU A 102 5.48 -18.01 -5.67
C GLU A 102 6.75 -18.40 -4.90
N ASN A 103 7.86 -17.76 -5.22
CA ASN A 103 9.16 -18.02 -4.58
C ASN A 103 9.47 -17.03 -3.45
N SER A 104 8.44 -16.43 -2.85
CA SER A 104 8.60 -15.39 -1.82
C SER A 104 9.43 -15.84 -0.62
N THR A 105 9.25 -17.09 -0.17
CA THR A 105 9.99 -17.62 0.99
C THR A 105 11.48 -17.66 0.71
N LEU A 106 11.90 -18.13 -0.46
CA LEU A 106 13.30 -18.15 -0.85
C LEU A 106 13.90 -16.76 -1.00
N LEU A 107 13.17 -15.87 -1.65
CA LEU A 107 13.59 -14.46 -1.82
C LEU A 107 13.72 -13.76 -0.48
N LYS A 108 12.78 -13.97 0.42
CA LYS A 108 12.81 -13.39 1.76
C LYS A 108 14.02 -13.86 2.54
N LYS A 109 14.30 -15.16 2.54
CA LYS A 109 15.50 -15.73 3.21
C LYS A 109 16.78 -15.13 2.64
N PHE A 110 16.86 -15.02 1.32
CA PHE A 110 18.02 -14.42 0.66
C PHE A 110 18.21 -12.96 1.09
N LEU A 111 17.14 -12.15 1.08
CA LEU A 111 17.20 -10.75 1.45
C LEU A 111 17.50 -10.55 2.94
N VAL A 112 16.95 -11.38 3.81
CA VAL A 112 17.25 -11.33 5.25
C VAL A 112 18.74 -11.60 5.50
N LYS A 113 19.34 -12.56 4.78
CA LYS A 113 20.79 -12.81 4.85
C LYS A 113 21.61 -11.60 4.39
N LYS A 114 21.06 -10.78 3.49
CA LYS A 114 21.69 -9.55 3.02
C LYS A 114 21.45 -8.35 3.95
N GLY A 115 20.76 -8.54 5.07
CA GLY A 115 20.54 -7.52 6.07
C GLY A 115 19.25 -6.71 5.88
N HIS A 116 18.33 -7.15 5.04
CA HIS A 116 17.04 -6.47 4.85
C HIS A 116 16.02 -6.90 5.90
N ARG A 117 15.13 -5.99 6.27
CA ARG A 117 14.04 -6.23 7.19
C ARG A 117 12.70 -6.13 6.47
N PHE A 118 11.72 -6.90 6.93
CA PHE A 118 10.38 -6.91 6.36
C PHE A 118 9.37 -6.42 7.40
N LYS A 119 8.51 -5.47 7.01
CA LYS A 119 7.47 -4.90 7.87
C LYS A 119 6.25 -5.81 7.97
N SER A 120 5.88 -6.45 6.86
CA SER A 120 4.66 -7.25 6.77
C SER A 120 4.98 -8.73 6.94
N VAL A 121 4.08 -9.47 7.58
CA VAL A 121 4.13 -10.93 7.67
C VAL A 121 3.47 -11.61 6.47
N SER A 122 2.85 -10.84 5.60
CA SER A 122 2.18 -11.33 4.40
C SER A 122 3.19 -11.62 3.28
N TYR A 123 4.04 -12.60 3.50
CA TYR A 123 5.20 -12.86 2.62
C TYR A 123 4.84 -13.52 1.29
N THR A 124 3.61 -13.95 1.10
CA THR A 124 3.11 -14.45 -0.19
C THR A 124 2.66 -13.31 -1.10
N HIS A 125 2.45 -12.13 -0.53
CA HIS A 125 2.23 -10.88 -1.24
C HIS A 125 3.52 -10.08 -1.28
N LEU A 126 3.57 -9.09 -2.15
CA LEU A 126 4.73 -8.22 -2.21
C LEU A 126 4.91 -7.48 -0.89
N THR A 127 6.08 -7.59 -0.31
CA THR A 127 6.47 -6.84 0.88
C THR A 127 7.88 -6.30 0.64
N LEU A 128 8.02 -4.98 0.73
CA LEU A 128 9.31 -4.34 0.55
C LEU A 128 10.14 -4.41 1.84
N PRO A 129 11.45 -4.65 1.74
CA PRO A 129 12.32 -4.53 2.89
C PRO A 129 12.38 -3.08 3.37
N THR A 130 12.46 -2.88 4.69
CA THR A 130 12.44 -1.54 5.28
C THR A 130 13.78 -0.85 5.23
N SER A 131 14.83 -1.60 5.51
CA SER A 131 16.18 -1.06 5.55
C SER A 131 17.19 -2.19 5.48
N ARG A 132 18.41 -1.84 5.14
CA ARG A 132 19.56 -2.73 5.20
C ARG A 132 20.29 -2.50 6.52
N SER A 133 20.46 -3.56 7.27
CA SER A 133 21.20 -3.48 8.54
C SER A 133 22.68 -3.66 8.35
#